data_2db425af8398bc72cd03787ab4f1e319
#
_entry.id   2db425af8398bc72cd03787ab4f1e319
#
_cell.length_a   1.000
_cell.length_b   1.000
_cell.length_c   1.000
_cell.angle_alpha   90.00
_cell.angle_beta   90.00
_cell.angle_gamma   90.00
#
_symmetry.space_group_name_H-M   'P 1'
#
loop_
_entity.id
_entity.type
_entity.pdbx_description
1 polymer ?
#
loop_
_entity_poly.entity_id
_entity_poly.type
_entity_poly.pdbx_seq_one_letter_code
_entity_poly.pdbx_strand_id
1 'polypeptide(L)'
;MGDRKAIERIAAEQLERGFALVSVSYSLSDTAQWPVQCHEAKAAIRYLRANAPRLGLDPNKLIAAGMSAGAHMACILGVSADHKQLNGQLGEHLEETTKVTGVLALYPPTDFLSVSKDWDGLLDYYSKDSPVTQLLGESISTAPQKSNLASPLRLFERNCPPTLLLHGDADPIVPANQSIIMHEKLQAAGIDSQLMLLPGYTHGDHRFNRGEAAAKITAFLEDLAIS
;
A
#
# COMPACT_ATOMS: atom_id res chain seq x y z
N MET A 1 3.66 8.38 -11.89
CA MET A 1 5.12 8.20 -11.80
C MET A 1 5.39 6.96 -10.96
N GLY A 2 6.32 6.11 -11.32
CA GLY A 2 6.65 4.85 -10.66
C GLY A 2 6.81 3.71 -11.65
N ASP A 3 7.57 2.69 -11.25
CA ASP A 3 7.84 1.52 -12.08
C ASP A 3 7.67 0.27 -11.22
N ARG A 4 7.04 -0.76 -11.80
CA ARG A 4 6.89 -2.09 -11.18
C ARG A 4 8.22 -2.73 -10.75
N LYS A 5 9.34 -2.33 -11.33
CA LYS A 5 10.68 -2.83 -10.99
C LYS A 5 11.24 -2.28 -9.68
N ALA A 6 10.66 -1.21 -9.15
CA ALA A 6 11.18 -0.58 -7.93
C ALA A 6 11.17 -1.53 -6.72
N ILE A 7 10.19 -2.43 -6.63
CA ILE A 7 10.05 -3.39 -5.53
C ILE A 7 11.11 -4.51 -5.58
N GLU A 8 11.74 -4.79 -6.73
CA GLU A 8 12.72 -5.87 -6.88
C GLU A 8 13.87 -5.76 -5.87
N ARG A 9 14.25 -4.53 -5.49
CA ARG A 9 15.34 -4.29 -4.54
C ARG A 9 15.03 -4.78 -3.13
N ILE A 10 13.76 -4.70 -2.72
CA ILE A 10 13.30 -5.15 -1.38
C ILE A 10 13.03 -6.65 -1.40
N ALA A 11 12.62 -7.17 -2.55
CA ALA A 11 12.21 -8.56 -2.70
C ALA A 11 13.37 -9.53 -2.92
N ALA A 12 14.55 -9.08 -3.36
CA ALA A 12 15.65 -9.96 -3.75
C ALA A 12 16.00 -11.00 -2.66
N GLU A 13 16.17 -10.55 -1.41
CA GLU A 13 16.46 -11.44 -0.28
C GLU A 13 15.29 -12.40 0.04
N GLN A 14 14.06 -11.98 -0.22
CA GLN A 14 12.87 -12.77 0.09
C GLN A 14 12.68 -13.92 -0.91
N LEU A 15 13.13 -13.76 -2.15
CA LEU A 15 13.11 -14.85 -3.15
C LEU A 15 13.97 -16.04 -2.71
N GLU A 16 15.13 -15.78 -2.11
CA GLU A 16 16.01 -16.83 -1.56
C GLU A 16 15.39 -17.56 -0.37
N ARG A 17 14.37 -16.98 0.27
CA ARG A 17 13.62 -17.53 1.42
C ARG A 17 12.34 -18.26 1.00
N GLY A 18 12.13 -18.46 -0.30
CA GLY A 18 10.97 -19.21 -0.81
C GLY A 18 9.73 -18.35 -1.09
N PHE A 19 9.81 -17.02 -0.97
CA PHE A 19 8.74 -16.15 -1.43
C PHE A 19 8.76 -16.01 -2.95
N ALA A 20 7.59 -15.90 -3.56
CA ALA A 20 7.45 -15.47 -4.94
C ALA A 20 7.12 -13.97 -5.00
N LEU A 21 7.72 -13.26 -5.92
CA LEU A 21 7.41 -11.85 -6.18
C LEU A 21 6.53 -11.73 -7.43
N VAL A 22 5.38 -11.10 -7.27
CA VAL A 22 4.55 -10.67 -8.38
C VAL A 22 4.44 -9.16 -8.38
N SER A 23 5.00 -8.53 -9.42
CA SER A 23 4.94 -7.09 -9.58
C SER A 23 3.82 -6.70 -10.53
N VAL A 24 2.85 -5.95 -10.01
CA VAL A 24 1.63 -5.56 -10.74
C VAL A 24 1.83 -4.20 -11.40
N SER A 25 1.58 -4.13 -12.71
CA SER A 25 1.41 -2.85 -13.41
C SER A 25 -0.06 -2.46 -13.38
N TYR A 26 -0.36 -1.30 -12.85
CA TYR A 26 -1.68 -0.68 -12.92
C TYR A 26 -1.60 0.66 -13.66
N SER A 27 -2.75 1.15 -14.13
CA SER A 27 -2.85 2.41 -14.86
C SER A 27 -2.32 3.58 -14.04
N LEU A 28 -1.49 4.42 -14.64
CA LEU A 28 -1.03 5.65 -14.01
C LEU A 28 -2.12 6.74 -14.14
N SER A 29 -1.98 7.82 -13.37
CA SER A 29 -2.98 8.89 -13.28
C SER A 29 -3.16 9.70 -14.56
N ASP A 30 -2.24 9.62 -15.51
CA ASP A 30 -2.38 10.17 -16.86
C ASP A 30 -3.26 9.31 -17.79
N THR A 31 -3.47 8.04 -17.43
CA THR A 31 -4.26 7.08 -18.19
C THR A 31 -5.64 6.85 -17.57
N ALA A 32 -5.71 6.77 -16.25
CA ALA A 32 -6.95 6.52 -15.54
C ALA A 32 -6.94 7.19 -14.15
N GLN A 33 -8.13 7.50 -13.65
CA GLN A 33 -8.34 8.08 -12.33
C GLN A 33 -8.83 7.03 -11.33
N TRP A 34 -8.71 7.35 -10.05
CA TRP A 34 -9.25 6.55 -8.96
C TRP A 34 -10.77 6.29 -9.15
N PRO A 35 -11.25 5.05 -8.96
CA PRO A 35 -10.59 3.89 -8.35
C PRO A 35 -10.04 2.81 -9.32
N VAL A 36 -9.80 3.13 -10.58
CA VAL A 36 -9.39 2.14 -11.61
C VAL A 36 -8.14 1.37 -11.16
N GLN A 37 -7.15 2.03 -10.60
CA GLN A 37 -5.92 1.40 -10.12
C GLN A 37 -6.20 0.31 -9.06
N CYS A 38 -7.17 0.56 -8.18
CA CYS A 38 -7.59 -0.42 -7.17
C CYS A 38 -8.28 -1.62 -7.82
N HIS A 39 -9.15 -1.38 -8.80
CA HIS A 39 -9.83 -2.46 -9.54
C HIS A 39 -8.82 -3.37 -10.25
N GLU A 40 -7.80 -2.78 -10.88
CA GLU A 40 -6.73 -3.51 -11.56
C GLU A 40 -5.88 -4.33 -10.57
N ALA A 41 -5.49 -3.74 -9.44
CA ALA A 41 -4.74 -4.45 -8.41
C ALA A 41 -5.54 -5.61 -7.80
N LYS A 42 -6.83 -5.41 -7.55
CA LYS A 42 -7.73 -6.48 -7.08
C LYS A 42 -7.96 -7.57 -8.12
N ALA A 43 -8.05 -7.21 -9.41
CA ALA A 43 -8.11 -8.20 -10.49
C ALA A 43 -6.84 -9.07 -10.51
N ALA A 44 -5.66 -8.48 -10.28
CA ALA A 44 -4.41 -9.22 -10.18
C ALA A 44 -4.43 -10.21 -8.99
N ILE A 45 -4.95 -9.82 -7.82
CA ILE A 45 -5.08 -10.72 -6.66
C ILE A 45 -6.00 -11.90 -7.00
N ARG A 46 -7.18 -11.64 -7.61
CA ARG A 46 -8.09 -12.71 -8.02
C ARG A 46 -7.43 -13.68 -9.01
N TYR A 47 -6.74 -13.14 -10.00
CA TYR A 47 -6.00 -13.95 -10.97
C TYR A 47 -4.94 -14.84 -10.30
N LEU A 48 -4.14 -14.28 -9.39
CA LEU A 48 -3.12 -15.02 -8.66
C LEU A 48 -3.74 -16.16 -7.82
N ARG A 49 -4.83 -15.88 -7.12
CA ARG A 49 -5.51 -16.85 -6.29
C ARG A 49 -6.09 -18.00 -7.12
N ALA A 50 -6.83 -17.70 -8.16
CA ALA A 50 -7.42 -18.71 -9.05
C ALA A 50 -6.38 -19.56 -9.77
N ASN A 51 -5.22 -18.98 -10.10
CA ASN A 51 -4.13 -19.68 -10.79
C ASN A 51 -3.01 -20.17 -9.86
N ALA A 52 -3.18 -20.06 -8.55
CA ALA A 52 -2.14 -20.39 -7.59
C ALA A 52 -1.54 -21.80 -7.76
N PRO A 53 -2.35 -22.87 -7.96
CA PRO A 53 -1.78 -24.22 -8.19
C PRO A 53 -0.88 -24.28 -9.43
N ARG A 54 -1.27 -23.60 -10.52
CA ARG A 54 -0.48 -23.58 -11.77
C ARG A 54 0.80 -22.75 -11.63
N LEU A 55 0.78 -21.73 -10.76
CA LEU A 55 1.91 -20.84 -10.52
C LEU A 55 2.82 -21.33 -9.38
N GLY A 56 2.47 -22.43 -8.70
CA GLY A 56 3.21 -22.91 -7.55
C GLY A 56 3.11 -22.02 -6.32
N LEU A 57 2.00 -21.29 -6.17
CA LEU A 57 1.73 -20.36 -5.08
C LEU A 57 0.75 -20.95 -4.07
N ASP A 58 0.81 -20.47 -2.83
CA ASP A 58 -0.25 -20.70 -1.85
C ASP A 58 -1.32 -19.61 -1.98
N PRO A 59 -2.57 -19.95 -2.38
CA PRO A 59 -3.65 -18.98 -2.54
C PRO A 59 -4.04 -18.28 -1.23
N ASN A 60 -3.67 -18.87 -0.08
CA ASN A 60 -3.98 -18.33 1.25
C ASN A 60 -2.85 -17.44 1.81
N LYS A 61 -1.73 -17.29 1.09
CA LYS A 61 -0.55 -16.53 1.56
C LYS A 61 -0.17 -15.44 0.54
N LEU A 62 -1.10 -14.50 0.29
CA LEU A 62 -0.88 -13.36 -0.60
C LEU A 62 -0.66 -12.09 0.23
N ILE A 63 0.53 -11.54 0.19
CA ILE A 63 0.93 -10.33 0.91
C ILE A 63 0.97 -9.16 -0.06
N ALA A 64 0.31 -8.06 0.29
CA ALA A 64 0.41 -6.81 -0.46
C ALA A 64 1.62 -6.01 0.03
N ALA A 65 2.54 -5.69 -0.87
CA ALA A 65 3.73 -4.93 -0.54
C ALA A 65 3.94 -3.75 -1.48
N GLY A 66 4.48 -2.64 -0.98
CA GLY A 66 4.76 -1.50 -1.83
C GLY A 66 5.49 -0.35 -1.15
N MET A 67 5.86 0.62 -1.97
CA MET A 67 6.56 1.84 -1.58
C MET A 67 5.80 3.07 -2.09
N SER A 68 5.69 4.15 -1.30
CA SER A 68 5.06 5.40 -1.71
C SER A 68 3.63 5.16 -2.26
N ALA A 69 3.35 5.49 -3.49
CA ALA A 69 2.07 5.18 -4.15
C ALA A 69 1.75 3.67 -4.17
N GLY A 70 2.76 2.80 -4.29
CA GLY A 70 2.58 1.35 -4.16
C GLY A 70 2.24 0.92 -2.73
N ALA A 71 2.79 1.59 -1.72
CA ALA A 71 2.44 1.37 -0.32
C ALA A 71 1.02 1.85 0.00
N HIS A 72 0.60 2.98 -0.57
CA HIS A 72 -0.80 3.40 -0.55
C HIS A 72 -1.72 2.30 -1.09
N MET A 73 -1.39 1.75 -2.26
CA MET A 73 -2.17 0.65 -2.85
C MET A 73 -2.16 -0.60 -1.96
N ALA A 74 -1.02 -0.97 -1.38
CA ALA A 74 -0.94 -2.10 -0.45
C ALA A 74 -1.84 -1.89 0.78
N CYS A 75 -1.85 -0.68 1.36
CA CYS A 75 -2.76 -0.33 2.44
C CYS A 75 -4.24 -0.40 2.00
N ILE A 76 -4.57 0.14 0.82
CA ILE A 76 -5.94 0.04 0.26
C ILE A 76 -6.38 -1.43 0.14
N LEU A 77 -5.53 -2.30 -0.40
CA LEU A 77 -5.84 -3.73 -0.54
C LEU A 77 -6.07 -4.38 0.83
N GLY A 78 -5.30 -4.01 1.85
CA GLY A 78 -5.44 -4.53 3.20
C GLY A 78 -6.75 -4.13 3.88
N VAL A 79 -7.28 -2.92 3.62
CA VAL A 79 -8.45 -2.39 4.33
C VAL A 79 -9.76 -2.47 3.55
N SER A 80 -9.74 -2.88 2.29
CA SER A 80 -10.91 -2.73 1.40
C SER A 80 -11.36 -4.04 0.72
N ALA A 81 -11.01 -5.20 1.25
CA ALA A 81 -11.29 -6.48 0.60
C ALA A 81 -12.77 -6.65 0.27
N ASP A 82 -13.66 -6.26 1.17
CA ASP A 82 -15.10 -6.41 1.03
C ASP A 82 -15.80 -5.10 0.58
N HIS A 83 -15.03 -4.03 0.27
CA HIS A 83 -15.58 -2.72 -0.09
C HIS A 83 -16.15 -2.71 -1.52
N LYS A 84 -17.49 -2.64 -1.65
CA LYS A 84 -18.20 -2.81 -2.92
C LYS A 84 -17.72 -1.91 -4.07
N GLN A 85 -17.50 -0.62 -3.79
CA GLN A 85 -17.06 0.34 -4.81
C GLN A 85 -15.61 0.11 -5.26
N LEU A 86 -14.78 -0.52 -4.42
CA LEU A 86 -13.37 -0.78 -4.70
C LEU A 86 -13.10 -2.18 -5.24
N ASN A 87 -14.10 -3.09 -5.21
CA ASN A 87 -13.91 -4.44 -5.76
C ASN A 87 -13.86 -4.46 -7.29
N GLY A 88 -14.63 -3.58 -7.94
CA GLY A 88 -14.68 -3.53 -9.40
C GLY A 88 -15.20 -4.81 -10.04
N GLN A 89 -15.30 -4.80 -11.36
CA GLN A 89 -15.73 -5.92 -12.20
C GLN A 89 -14.69 -6.25 -13.28
N LEU A 90 -13.43 -5.87 -13.06
CA LEU A 90 -12.36 -6.03 -14.03
C LEU A 90 -11.78 -7.46 -13.95
N GLY A 91 -11.48 -8.01 -15.12
CA GLY A 91 -10.83 -9.31 -15.25
C GLY A 91 -11.76 -10.51 -15.05
N GLU A 92 -11.17 -11.67 -15.01
CA GLU A 92 -11.84 -12.96 -14.75
C GLU A 92 -11.83 -13.27 -13.23
N HIS A 93 -12.45 -14.37 -12.82
CA HIS A 93 -12.44 -14.89 -11.45
C HIS A 93 -13.05 -13.94 -10.42
N LEU A 94 -14.19 -13.31 -10.77
CA LEU A 94 -14.91 -12.36 -9.91
C LEU A 94 -15.42 -12.99 -8.60
N GLU A 95 -15.54 -14.31 -8.57
CA GLU A 95 -15.89 -15.13 -7.41
C GLU A 95 -14.76 -15.23 -6.36
N GLU A 96 -13.51 -14.97 -6.78
CA GLU A 96 -12.36 -15.05 -5.88
C GLU A 96 -12.31 -13.84 -4.93
N THR A 97 -11.89 -14.09 -3.71
CA THR A 97 -11.69 -13.02 -2.73
C THR A 97 -10.45 -12.18 -3.06
N THR A 98 -10.52 -10.89 -2.74
CA THR A 98 -9.37 -9.96 -2.87
C THR A 98 -8.62 -9.76 -1.56
N LYS A 99 -8.93 -10.56 -0.51
CA LYS A 99 -8.24 -10.50 0.79
C LYS A 99 -6.76 -10.80 0.64
N VAL A 100 -5.94 -10.06 1.36
CA VAL A 100 -4.51 -10.33 1.52
C VAL A 100 -4.25 -10.72 2.97
N THR A 101 -3.18 -11.47 3.21
CA THR A 101 -2.84 -12.01 4.53
C THR A 101 -1.84 -11.16 5.29
N GLY A 102 -1.29 -10.15 4.64
CA GLY A 102 -0.39 -9.17 5.26
C GLY A 102 -0.23 -7.93 4.39
N VAL A 103 0.18 -6.84 5.01
CA VAL A 103 0.52 -5.58 4.33
C VAL A 103 1.92 -5.13 4.75
N LEU A 104 2.79 -4.92 3.77
CA LEU A 104 4.10 -4.30 3.95
C LEU A 104 4.10 -2.95 3.22
N ALA A 105 4.12 -1.85 3.95
CA ALA A 105 3.99 -0.52 3.39
C ALA A 105 5.16 0.39 3.81
N LEU A 106 5.93 0.84 2.83
CA LEU A 106 7.03 1.77 3.05
C LEU A 106 6.59 3.18 2.67
N TYR A 107 6.62 4.07 3.64
CA TYR A 107 6.27 5.50 3.53
C TYR A 107 4.96 5.77 2.75
N PRO A 108 3.82 5.11 3.16
CA PRO A 108 2.54 5.27 2.49
C PRO A 108 1.87 6.62 2.81
N PRO A 109 1.27 7.31 1.86
CA PRO A 109 0.20 8.25 2.16
C PRO A 109 -1.06 7.46 2.52
N THR A 110 -1.67 7.73 3.67
CA THR A 110 -2.80 6.94 4.21
C THR A 110 -4.09 7.73 4.37
N ASP A 111 -4.00 9.05 4.46
CA ASP A 111 -5.15 9.94 4.53
C ASP A 111 -4.91 11.27 3.82
N PHE A 112 -5.47 11.42 2.65
CA PHE A 112 -5.33 12.65 1.85
C PHE A 112 -6.00 13.87 2.47
N LEU A 113 -6.96 13.68 3.38
CA LEU A 113 -7.68 14.78 4.03
C LEU A 113 -7.02 15.28 5.32
N SER A 114 -6.07 14.52 5.89
CA SER A 114 -5.36 14.89 7.12
C SER A 114 -4.00 15.55 6.87
N VAL A 115 -3.53 15.58 5.63
CA VAL A 115 -2.30 16.30 5.31
C VAL A 115 -2.57 17.79 5.49
N SER A 116 -1.86 18.42 6.43
CA SER A 116 -2.01 19.85 6.72
C SER A 116 -1.63 20.69 5.51
N LYS A 117 -2.38 21.77 5.30
CA LYS A 117 -2.00 22.81 4.32
C LYS A 117 -0.72 23.55 4.74
N ASP A 118 -0.42 23.54 6.03
CA ASP A 118 0.75 24.20 6.60
C ASP A 118 1.96 23.25 6.67
N TRP A 119 1.86 22.03 6.10
CA TRP A 119 2.99 21.13 6.00
C TRP A 119 4.01 21.69 5.00
N ASP A 120 5.25 21.86 5.46
CA ASP A 120 6.35 22.51 4.75
C ASP A 120 7.19 21.56 3.89
N GLY A 121 6.69 20.35 3.61
CA GLY A 121 7.35 19.40 2.72
C GLY A 121 7.37 19.86 1.25
N LEU A 122 8.10 19.11 0.42
CA LEU A 122 8.30 19.44 -0.99
C LEU A 122 7.06 19.21 -1.86
N LEU A 123 6.07 18.43 -1.40
CA LEU A 123 4.85 18.14 -2.14
C LEU A 123 3.67 18.97 -1.62
N ASP A 124 3.19 19.90 -2.44
CA ASP A 124 1.89 20.55 -2.20
C ASP A 124 0.76 19.61 -2.65
N TYR A 125 0.14 18.94 -1.68
CA TYR A 125 -0.96 18.00 -1.90
C TYR A 125 -2.21 18.67 -2.50
N TYR A 126 -2.38 19.97 -2.32
CA TYR A 126 -3.54 20.74 -2.78
C TYR A 126 -3.33 21.35 -4.16
N SER A 127 -2.11 21.32 -4.68
CA SER A 127 -1.80 21.80 -6.01
C SER A 127 -2.56 21.00 -7.08
N LYS A 128 -2.96 21.70 -8.15
CA LYS A 128 -3.54 21.04 -9.34
C LYS A 128 -2.59 20.03 -10.00
N ASP A 129 -1.30 20.22 -9.84
CA ASP A 129 -0.24 19.38 -10.42
C ASP A 129 0.22 18.27 -9.45
N SER A 130 -0.39 18.18 -8.25
CA SER A 130 -0.03 17.15 -7.30
C SER A 130 -0.39 15.75 -7.82
N PRO A 131 0.41 14.72 -7.51
CA PRO A 131 0.08 13.33 -7.86
C PRO A 131 -1.29 12.89 -7.32
N VAL A 132 -1.72 13.45 -6.18
CA VAL A 132 -3.02 13.12 -5.57
C VAL A 132 -4.16 13.75 -6.37
N THR A 133 -4.05 15.04 -6.77
CA THR A 133 -5.02 15.68 -7.64
C THR A 133 -5.12 14.97 -8.98
N GLN A 134 -4.01 14.55 -9.56
CA GLN A 134 -4.00 13.76 -10.79
C GLN A 134 -4.66 12.39 -10.61
N LEU A 135 -4.41 11.71 -9.50
CA LEU A 135 -5.05 10.42 -9.18
C LEU A 135 -6.57 10.57 -9.04
N LEU A 136 -7.02 11.59 -8.33
CA LEU A 136 -8.44 11.84 -8.10
C LEU A 136 -9.14 12.45 -9.33
N GLY A 137 -8.40 13.12 -10.21
CA GLY A 137 -8.90 13.95 -11.30
C GLY A 137 -9.49 15.29 -10.85
N GLU A 138 -9.42 15.57 -9.54
CA GLU A 138 -9.95 16.75 -8.89
C GLU A 138 -9.10 17.08 -7.67
N SER A 139 -9.10 18.37 -7.24
CA SER A 139 -8.42 18.75 -6.00
C SER A 139 -9.06 18.08 -4.78
N ILE A 140 -8.23 17.74 -3.80
CA ILE A 140 -8.67 17.23 -2.49
C ILE A 140 -9.76 18.14 -1.89
N SER A 141 -9.62 19.46 -2.05
CA SER A 141 -10.54 20.45 -1.49
C SER A 141 -11.93 20.41 -2.13
N THR A 142 -12.05 19.98 -3.38
CA THR A 142 -13.32 19.92 -4.13
C THR A 142 -13.91 18.52 -4.23
N ALA A 143 -13.14 17.48 -3.92
CA ALA A 143 -13.52 16.09 -4.06
C ALA A 143 -13.41 15.29 -2.74
N PRO A 144 -14.05 15.70 -1.64
CA PRO A 144 -13.89 15.04 -0.34
C PRO A 144 -14.35 13.58 -0.35
N GLN A 145 -15.38 13.22 -1.13
CA GLN A 145 -15.88 11.84 -1.24
C GLN A 145 -14.86 10.94 -1.95
N LYS A 146 -14.26 11.41 -3.05
CA LYS A 146 -13.19 10.67 -3.74
C LYS A 146 -11.95 10.55 -2.85
N SER A 147 -11.59 11.63 -2.15
CA SER A 147 -10.47 11.64 -1.22
C SER A 147 -10.67 10.64 -0.07
N ASN A 148 -11.88 10.55 0.49
CA ASN A 148 -12.24 9.53 1.45
C ASN A 148 -12.09 8.12 0.87
N LEU A 149 -12.63 7.88 -0.32
CA LEU A 149 -12.57 6.59 -1.00
C LEU A 149 -11.13 6.19 -1.40
N ALA A 150 -10.23 7.14 -1.52
CA ALA A 150 -8.82 6.93 -1.83
C ALA A 150 -7.92 6.93 -0.58
N SER A 151 -8.45 7.10 0.61
CA SER A 151 -7.68 7.17 1.85
C SER A 151 -7.83 5.87 2.66
N PRO A 152 -6.82 4.98 2.72
CA PRO A 152 -6.93 3.72 3.45
C PRO A 152 -7.33 3.91 4.92
N LEU A 153 -6.85 4.97 5.56
CA LEU A 153 -7.23 5.29 6.95
C LEU A 153 -8.75 5.47 7.12
N ARG A 154 -9.47 5.91 6.08
CA ARG A 154 -10.91 6.21 6.12
C ARG A 154 -11.80 5.04 5.68
N LEU A 155 -11.20 4.06 5.01
CA LEU A 155 -11.88 2.85 4.55
C LEU A 155 -11.84 1.70 5.55
N PHE A 156 -11.20 1.92 6.68
CA PHE A 156 -10.87 0.90 7.66
C PHE A 156 -12.06 0.02 8.03
N GLU A 157 -11.90 -1.28 7.81
CA GLU A 157 -12.80 -2.35 8.26
C GLU A 157 -12.10 -3.18 9.35
N ARG A 158 -12.89 -3.83 10.23
CA ARG A 158 -12.31 -4.56 11.39
C ARG A 158 -11.46 -5.78 11.03
N ASN A 159 -11.52 -6.25 9.81
CA ASN A 159 -10.83 -7.47 9.35
C ASN A 159 -9.58 -7.14 8.51
N CYS A 160 -8.78 -6.18 8.93
CA CYS A 160 -7.51 -5.88 8.27
C CYS A 160 -6.45 -6.94 8.65
N PRO A 161 -5.57 -7.30 7.73
CA PRO A 161 -4.47 -8.22 8.02
C PRO A 161 -3.37 -7.55 8.87
N PRO A 162 -2.47 -8.34 9.46
CA PRO A 162 -1.24 -7.82 10.05
C PRO A 162 -0.53 -6.86 9.10
N THR A 163 -0.07 -5.73 9.64
CA THR A 163 0.47 -4.63 8.83
C THR A 163 1.80 -4.13 9.38
N LEU A 164 2.83 -4.09 8.55
CA LEU A 164 4.10 -3.44 8.86
C LEU A 164 4.23 -2.14 8.07
N LEU A 165 4.45 -1.05 8.80
CA LEU A 165 4.70 0.29 8.28
C LEU A 165 6.14 0.70 8.56
N LEU A 166 6.89 1.12 7.55
CA LEU A 166 8.21 1.72 7.70
C LEU A 166 8.18 3.14 7.14
N HIS A 167 8.74 4.12 7.88
CA HIS A 167 8.76 5.51 7.43
C HIS A 167 10.01 6.24 7.92
N GLY A 168 10.61 7.05 7.08
CA GLY A 168 11.68 7.96 7.47
C GLY A 168 11.12 9.23 8.12
N ASP A 169 11.69 9.65 9.25
CA ASP A 169 11.21 10.86 9.94
C ASP A 169 11.63 12.17 9.24
N ALA A 170 12.58 12.09 8.29
CA ALA A 170 13.01 13.20 7.46
C ALA A 170 12.41 13.15 6.03
N ASP A 171 11.28 12.46 5.84
CA ASP A 171 10.60 12.36 4.52
C ASP A 171 9.94 13.70 4.14
N PRO A 172 10.42 14.39 3.08
CA PRO A 172 9.86 15.68 2.67
C PRO A 172 8.70 15.56 1.67
N ILE A 173 8.32 14.36 1.26
CA ILE A 173 7.29 14.09 0.25
C ILE A 173 6.00 13.58 0.90
N VAL A 174 6.12 12.59 1.80
CA VAL A 174 4.99 12.06 2.57
C VAL A 174 5.31 12.22 4.05
N PRO A 175 4.54 13.00 4.81
CA PRO A 175 4.84 13.19 6.23
C PRO A 175 4.74 11.86 7.00
N ALA A 176 5.73 11.57 7.86
CA ALA A 176 5.77 10.34 8.67
C ALA A 176 4.50 10.14 9.52
N ASN A 177 3.80 11.24 9.84
CA ASN A 177 2.51 11.20 10.52
C ASN A 177 1.46 10.33 9.79
N GLN A 178 1.56 10.17 8.48
CA GLN A 178 0.65 9.30 7.71
C GLN A 178 0.76 7.83 8.15
N SER A 179 1.97 7.34 8.41
CA SER A 179 2.18 6.00 8.97
C SER A 179 1.79 5.91 10.44
N ILE A 180 2.05 6.97 11.22
CA ILE A 180 1.72 7.02 12.65
C ILE A 180 0.21 6.89 12.86
N ILE A 181 -0.59 7.72 12.21
CA ILE A 181 -2.06 7.71 12.38
C ILE A 181 -2.69 6.40 11.87
N MET A 182 -2.12 5.80 10.82
CA MET A 182 -2.57 4.49 10.35
C MET A 182 -2.28 3.39 11.37
N HIS A 183 -1.07 3.36 11.92
CA HIS A 183 -0.66 2.42 12.94
C HIS A 183 -1.55 2.53 14.20
N GLU A 184 -1.73 3.74 14.72
CA GLU A 184 -2.58 4.00 15.88
C GLU A 184 -4.01 3.51 15.68
N LYS A 185 -4.57 3.77 14.48
CA LYS A 185 -5.92 3.31 14.14
C LYS A 185 -6.03 1.79 14.08
N LEU A 186 -5.06 1.11 13.47
CA LEU A 186 -5.01 -0.34 13.41
C LEU A 186 -4.92 -0.94 14.82
N GLN A 187 -4.02 -0.43 15.67
CA GLN A 187 -3.87 -0.88 17.06
C GLN A 187 -5.13 -0.65 17.89
N ALA A 188 -5.76 0.52 17.77
CA ALA A 188 -7.01 0.82 18.46
C ALA A 188 -8.15 -0.13 18.10
N ALA A 189 -8.08 -0.76 16.94
CA ALA A 189 -9.03 -1.77 16.49
C ALA A 189 -8.62 -3.21 16.82
N GLY A 190 -7.49 -3.40 17.52
CA GLY A 190 -6.97 -4.73 17.88
C GLY A 190 -6.29 -5.47 16.74
N ILE A 191 -5.92 -4.77 15.65
CA ILE A 191 -5.20 -5.35 14.53
C ILE A 191 -3.70 -5.35 14.84
N ASP A 192 -3.02 -6.45 14.51
CA ASP A 192 -1.56 -6.52 14.59
C ASP A 192 -0.94 -5.52 13.63
N SER A 193 -0.40 -4.45 14.18
CA SER A 193 0.25 -3.38 13.43
C SER A 193 1.59 -3.05 14.06
N GLN A 194 2.61 -3.01 13.21
CA GLN A 194 3.97 -2.67 13.59
C GLN A 194 4.39 -1.41 12.83
N LEU A 195 5.01 -0.47 13.52
CA LEU A 195 5.55 0.76 12.94
C LEU A 195 7.05 0.86 13.25
N MET A 196 7.84 1.13 12.23
CA MET A 196 9.25 1.46 12.38
C MET A 196 9.53 2.84 11.79
N LEU A 197 9.79 3.82 12.65
CA LEU A 197 10.29 5.13 12.26
C LEU A 197 11.81 5.11 12.20
N LEU A 198 12.35 5.57 11.08
CA LEU A 198 13.78 5.48 10.77
C LEU A 198 14.41 6.88 10.78
N PRO A 199 15.24 7.21 11.79
CA PRO A 199 15.80 8.54 11.95
C PRO A 199 16.66 8.97 10.77
N GLY A 200 16.38 10.15 10.21
CA GLY A 200 17.11 10.75 9.09
C GLY A 200 16.91 10.05 7.74
N TYR A 201 15.95 9.12 7.61
CA TYR A 201 15.61 8.55 6.31
C TYR A 201 14.67 9.50 5.57
N THR A 202 14.92 9.66 4.27
CA THR A 202 14.09 10.47 3.37
C THR A 202 13.18 9.60 2.51
N HIS A 203 12.36 10.22 1.65
CA HIS A 203 11.48 9.49 0.73
C HIS A 203 12.27 8.63 -0.26
N GLY A 204 12.01 7.34 -0.32
CA GLY A 204 12.71 6.43 -1.22
C GLY A 204 14.17 6.16 -0.86
N ASP A 205 14.57 6.39 0.38
CA ASP A 205 15.93 6.18 0.86
C ASP A 205 16.39 4.73 0.58
N HIS A 206 17.57 4.60 0.01
CA HIS A 206 18.14 3.30 -0.33
C HIS A 206 18.43 2.40 0.88
N ARG A 207 18.47 2.98 2.08
CA ARG A 207 18.68 2.25 3.34
C ARG A 207 17.47 1.42 3.77
N PHE A 208 16.28 1.65 3.21
CA PHE A 208 15.10 0.80 3.52
C PHE A 208 15.29 -0.68 3.18
N ASN A 209 16.19 -1.03 2.27
CA ASN A 209 16.50 -2.40 1.89
C ASN A 209 17.81 -2.93 2.52
N ARG A 210 18.27 -2.34 3.64
CA ARG A 210 19.51 -2.72 4.33
C ARG A 210 19.35 -2.62 5.84
N GLY A 211 20.27 -3.27 6.55
CA GLY A 211 20.37 -3.15 8.00
C GLY A 211 19.10 -3.51 8.75
N GLU A 212 18.73 -2.71 9.73
CA GLU A 212 17.59 -2.96 10.60
C GLU A 212 16.24 -2.92 9.88
N ALA A 213 16.09 -2.07 8.86
CA ALA A 213 14.87 -2.01 8.07
C ALA A 213 14.66 -3.31 7.27
N ALA A 214 15.68 -3.81 6.60
CA ALA A 214 15.61 -5.08 5.88
C ALA A 214 15.37 -6.26 6.84
N ALA A 215 16.05 -6.30 7.99
CA ALA A 215 15.83 -7.32 9.00
C ALA A 215 14.39 -7.32 9.53
N LYS A 216 13.81 -6.13 9.77
CA LYS A 216 12.43 -5.99 10.21
C LYS A 216 11.44 -6.47 9.17
N ILE A 217 11.66 -6.13 7.88
CA ILE A 217 10.85 -6.63 6.76
C ILE A 217 10.90 -8.16 6.69
N THR A 218 12.09 -8.73 6.76
CA THR A 218 12.29 -10.19 6.70
C THR A 218 11.55 -10.89 7.84
N ALA A 219 11.73 -10.45 9.08
CA ALA A 219 11.06 -11.04 10.24
C ALA A 219 9.53 -11.00 10.09
N PHE A 220 8.98 -9.86 9.68
CA PHE A 220 7.53 -9.73 9.47
C PHE A 220 7.00 -10.70 8.40
N LEU A 221 7.71 -10.83 7.28
CA LEU A 221 7.30 -11.74 6.20
C LEU A 221 7.42 -13.21 6.62
N GLU A 222 8.47 -13.59 7.36
CA GLU A 222 8.63 -14.95 7.90
C GLU A 222 7.51 -15.29 8.89
N ASP A 223 7.13 -14.38 9.78
CA ASP A 223 6.01 -14.58 10.71
C ASP A 223 4.69 -14.86 9.96
N LEU A 224 4.43 -14.15 8.86
CA LEU A 224 3.26 -14.38 8.01
C LEU A 224 3.33 -15.69 7.21
N ALA A 225 4.53 -16.18 6.91
CA ALA A 225 4.69 -17.45 6.19
C ALA A 225 4.42 -18.67 7.08
N ILE A 226 4.60 -18.54 8.39
CA ILE A 226 4.42 -19.61 9.37
C ILE A 226 2.96 -19.67 9.87
N SER A 227 2.28 -18.52 9.96
CA SER A 227 0.88 -18.41 10.39
C SER A 227 -0.09 -18.83 9.26
#